data_0cf763d581c5649cc924a0acc6e2c8f4
#
_entry.id   0cf763d581c5649cc924a0acc6e2c8f4
#
_cell.length_a   1.000
_cell.length_b   1.000
_cell.length_c   1.000
_cell.angle_alpha   90.00
_cell.angle_beta   90.00
_cell.angle_gamma   90.00
#
_symmetry.space_group_name_H-M   'P 1'
#
loop_
_entity.id
_entity.type
_entity.pdbx_description
1 polymer ?
#
loop_
_entity_poly.entity_id
_entity_poly.type
_entity_poly.pdbx_seq_one_letter_code
_entity_poly.pdbx_strand_id
1 'polypeptide(L)'
;EFLSVEEGIYLFHHAPLTDLMFIANELRKKQKPENISATGEELVTWMIDRNVNTTNVCIANCKFCNFFRVPGHKEAYITSMEEYKVKIEEMFRYGGDQLLLQGGHHPELGLSFYTKIFSELKKLYPQVKLHALGPPEVAHITKLEGMTHTEVLKALKDSGLDTLPGAGAEILSDRVRRMISKGKCTGREWLDVMRAAHQLNITTSATMMFGHIETLQERFEHLVMLRQVQSEKPAHAKGFLAFIAWPFQDENTILKRVKGIRNKVTSEEFIRMTALSRIMLPNIKNIQASWLTVGKQTAQVALHAGANDFGSIMIEENVVSVAGAPHRFTSQGIQDAIREAGFIPQLRSQQYQFREIPEMMEQQVINYCVYEENFNLFLTAFRYANRSMGNTQSCR
;
A
#
# COMPACT_ATOMS: atom_id res chain seq x y z
N GLU A 1 -28.67 3.39 4.99
CA GLU A 1 -28.81 2.85 3.64
C GLU A 1 -27.52 3.07 2.86
N PHE A 2 -27.17 2.14 1.99
CA PHE A 2 -25.97 2.27 1.14
C PHE A 2 -26.39 2.82 -0.23
N LEU A 3 -25.58 3.76 -0.75
CA LEU A 3 -25.78 4.24 -2.11
C LEU A 3 -25.50 3.15 -3.15
N SER A 4 -26.28 3.16 -4.25
CA SER A 4 -26.05 2.27 -5.39
C SER A 4 -24.89 2.75 -6.28
N VAL A 5 -24.51 1.95 -7.27
CA VAL A 5 -23.51 2.33 -8.29
C VAL A 5 -24.02 3.53 -9.09
N GLU A 6 -25.29 3.51 -9.48
CA GLU A 6 -25.93 4.57 -10.28
C GLU A 6 -26.00 5.89 -9.51
N GLU A 7 -26.32 5.84 -8.21
CA GLU A 7 -26.31 7.03 -7.34
C GLU A 7 -24.91 7.60 -7.19
N GLY A 8 -23.90 6.74 -7.03
CA GLY A 8 -22.50 7.16 -7.01
C GLY A 8 -22.07 7.86 -8.29
N ILE A 9 -22.42 7.30 -9.45
CA ILE A 9 -22.16 7.89 -10.77
C ILE A 9 -22.89 9.23 -10.93
N TYR A 10 -24.17 9.29 -10.50
CA TYR A 10 -24.95 10.52 -10.54
C TYR A 10 -24.28 11.63 -9.71
N LEU A 11 -23.86 11.33 -8.48
CA LEU A 11 -23.15 12.28 -7.62
C LEU A 11 -21.79 12.70 -8.23
N PHE A 12 -21.10 11.79 -8.87
CA PHE A 12 -19.83 12.12 -9.53
C PHE A 12 -20.01 13.17 -10.61
N HIS A 13 -21.09 13.11 -11.41
CA HIS A 13 -21.31 14.03 -12.51
C HIS A 13 -22.02 15.32 -12.11
N HIS A 14 -22.90 15.29 -11.12
CA HIS A 14 -23.85 16.37 -10.88
C HIS A 14 -23.65 17.10 -9.55
N ALA A 15 -23.07 16.46 -8.54
CA ALA A 15 -22.87 17.12 -7.24
C ALA A 15 -21.70 18.13 -7.30
N PRO A 16 -21.89 19.37 -6.80
CA PRO A 16 -20.78 20.29 -6.62
C PRO A 16 -19.67 19.67 -5.75
N LEU A 17 -18.42 19.91 -6.10
CA LEU A 17 -17.29 19.34 -5.35
C LEU A 17 -17.31 19.80 -3.89
N THR A 18 -17.65 21.06 -3.64
CA THR A 18 -17.74 21.66 -2.28
C THR A 18 -18.74 20.91 -1.41
N ASP A 19 -19.89 20.52 -1.96
CA ASP A 19 -20.94 19.81 -1.23
C ASP A 19 -20.50 18.38 -0.90
N LEU A 20 -19.86 17.69 -1.86
CA LEU A 20 -19.28 16.38 -1.63
C LEU A 20 -18.20 16.43 -0.54
N MET A 21 -17.31 17.42 -0.58
CA MET A 21 -16.27 17.62 0.43
C MET A 21 -16.88 17.87 1.81
N PHE A 22 -17.87 18.75 1.90
CA PHE A 22 -18.56 19.05 3.16
C PHE A 22 -19.20 17.80 3.76
N ILE A 23 -20.00 17.07 2.98
CA ILE A 23 -20.69 15.84 3.43
C ILE A 23 -19.66 14.79 3.85
N ALA A 24 -18.62 14.57 3.05
CA ALA A 24 -17.59 13.59 3.35
C ALA A 24 -16.81 13.93 4.62
N ASN A 25 -16.54 15.22 4.86
CA ASN A 25 -15.87 15.69 6.06
C ASN A 25 -16.75 15.49 7.31
N GLU A 26 -18.03 15.79 7.25
CA GLU A 26 -18.96 15.54 8.36
C GLU A 26 -19.13 14.03 8.64
N LEU A 27 -19.17 13.20 7.61
CA LEU A 27 -19.16 11.73 7.76
C LEU A 27 -17.85 11.24 8.41
N ARG A 28 -16.71 11.81 8.05
CA ARG A 28 -15.41 11.53 8.68
C ARG A 28 -15.46 11.80 10.18
N LYS A 29 -15.90 12.97 10.59
CA LYS A 29 -16.03 13.35 12.01
C LYS A 29 -16.94 12.39 12.77
N LYS A 30 -18.09 12.06 12.19
CA LYS A 30 -19.05 11.11 12.79
C LYS A 30 -18.50 9.69 12.91
N GLN A 31 -17.71 9.23 11.93
CA GLN A 31 -17.17 7.86 11.91
C GLN A 31 -15.89 7.70 12.73
N LYS A 32 -15.20 8.82 13.01
CA LYS A 32 -13.92 8.87 13.71
C LYS A 32 -13.91 9.87 14.87
N PRO A 33 -14.86 9.73 15.84
CA PRO A 33 -14.91 10.63 16.97
C PRO A 33 -13.62 10.60 17.81
N GLU A 34 -12.89 9.47 17.81
CA GLU A 34 -11.60 9.33 18.45
C GLU A 34 -10.49 10.18 17.83
N ASN A 35 -10.70 10.69 16.63
CA ASN A 35 -9.79 11.63 15.97
C ASN A 35 -10.11 13.09 16.31
N ILE A 36 -10.92 13.35 17.32
CA ILE A 36 -11.17 14.69 17.86
C ILE A 36 -10.57 14.75 19.25
N SER A 37 -9.65 15.69 19.49
CA SER A 37 -9.02 15.88 20.80
C SER A 37 -10.03 16.40 21.83
N ALA A 38 -9.67 16.34 23.10
CA ALA A 38 -10.48 16.91 24.19
C ALA A 38 -10.71 18.43 24.04
N THR A 39 -9.84 19.12 23.30
CA THR A 39 -9.92 20.55 22.98
C THR A 39 -10.69 20.84 21.69
N GLY A 40 -11.22 19.79 21.01
CA GLY A 40 -11.99 19.90 19.78
C GLY A 40 -11.14 19.98 18.50
N GLU A 41 -9.82 19.84 18.61
CA GLU A 41 -8.93 19.82 17.45
C GLU A 41 -8.99 18.46 16.72
N GLU A 42 -8.85 18.49 15.41
CA GLU A 42 -8.98 17.29 14.59
C GLU A 42 -7.62 16.63 14.33
N LEU A 43 -7.51 15.34 14.65
CA LEU A 43 -6.31 14.54 14.44
C LEU A 43 -6.33 13.89 13.05
N VAL A 44 -5.18 13.92 12.38
CA VAL A 44 -4.92 13.14 11.16
C VAL A 44 -3.79 12.16 11.44
N THR A 45 -4.06 10.88 11.20
CA THR A 45 -3.09 9.83 11.46
C THR A 45 -2.06 9.69 10.36
N TRP A 46 -0.86 9.25 10.74
CA TRP A 46 0.24 8.91 9.84
C TRP A 46 1.09 7.79 10.45
N MET A 47 1.96 7.15 9.68
CA MET A 47 2.80 6.07 10.20
C MET A 47 4.20 6.05 9.59
N ILE A 48 5.02 5.19 10.17
CA ILE A 48 6.37 4.88 9.72
C ILE A 48 6.43 3.39 9.45
N ASP A 49 6.58 3.02 8.20
CA ASP A 49 6.86 1.65 7.80
C ASP A 49 8.02 1.60 6.81
N ARG A 50 8.54 0.41 6.63
CA ARG A 50 9.55 0.12 5.63
C ARG A 50 9.04 -0.88 4.61
N ASN A 51 9.10 -0.49 3.34
CA ASN A 51 8.85 -1.42 2.25
C ASN A 51 10.08 -2.33 2.06
N VAL A 52 9.86 -3.64 2.05
CA VAL A 52 10.89 -4.62 1.69
C VAL A 52 10.29 -5.58 0.67
N ASN A 53 10.82 -5.55 -0.54
CA ASN A 53 10.38 -6.47 -1.58
C ASN A 53 11.08 -7.81 -1.41
N THR A 54 10.31 -8.87 -1.13
CA THR A 54 10.82 -10.22 -0.94
C THR A 54 11.61 -10.71 -2.16
N THR A 55 11.10 -10.40 -3.35
CA THR A 55 11.75 -10.67 -4.65
C THR A 55 11.19 -9.75 -5.72
N ASN A 56 12.00 -9.44 -6.72
CA ASN A 56 11.52 -8.77 -7.93
C ASN A 56 11.17 -9.77 -9.06
N VAL A 57 11.41 -11.06 -8.87
CA VAL A 57 11.04 -12.08 -9.85
C VAL A 57 9.52 -12.25 -9.87
N CYS A 58 8.90 -12.05 -11.05
CA CYS A 58 7.45 -12.10 -11.16
C CYS A 58 6.99 -12.64 -12.52
N ILE A 59 6.11 -13.64 -12.50
CA ILE A 59 5.47 -14.19 -13.69
C ILE A 59 4.14 -13.51 -14.05
N ALA A 60 3.62 -12.61 -13.20
CA ALA A 60 2.33 -11.95 -13.43
C ALA A 60 2.36 -10.96 -14.61
N ASN A 61 3.52 -10.37 -14.91
CA ASN A 61 3.75 -9.50 -16.05
C ASN A 61 2.71 -8.35 -16.17
N CYS A 62 2.53 -7.61 -15.09
CA CYS A 62 1.60 -6.48 -15.06
C CYS A 62 2.14 -5.32 -15.91
N LYS A 63 1.31 -4.79 -16.83
CA LYS A 63 1.74 -3.77 -17.80
C LYS A 63 2.03 -2.38 -17.17
N PHE A 64 1.61 -2.15 -15.96
CA PHE A 64 1.86 -0.93 -15.19
C PHE A 64 3.05 -1.03 -14.23
N CYS A 65 3.63 -2.23 -14.04
CA CYS A 65 4.70 -2.47 -13.10
C CYS A 65 6.07 -2.41 -13.79
N ASN A 66 6.94 -1.52 -13.32
CA ASN A 66 8.33 -1.42 -13.80
C ASN A 66 9.33 -2.14 -12.89
N PHE A 67 8.86 -2.61 -11.75
CA PHE A 67 9.67 -3.25 -10.72
C PHE A 67 10.06 -4.70 -11.08
N PHE A 68 9.13 -5.44 -11.70
CA PHE A 68 9.31 -6.88 -11.90
C PHE A 68 10.46 -7.24 -12.86
N ARG A 69 11.05 -8.41 -12.62
CA ARG A 69 11.99 -9.08 -13.53
C ARG A 69 11.48 -10.47 -13.83
N VAL A 70 11.72 -10.93 -15.06
CA VAL A 70 11.43 -12.33 -15.43
C VAL A 70 12.41 -13.28 -14.75
N PRO A 71 12.05 -14.56 -14.50
CA PRO A 71 12.97 -15.56 -13.98
C PRO A 71 14.27 -15.63 -14.81
N GLY A 72 15.41 -15.70 -14.14
CA GLY A 72 16.73 -15.73 -14.77
C GLY A 72 17.26 -14.38 -15.27
N HIS A 73 16.56 -13.28 -15.07
CA HIS A 73 17.08 -11.95 -15.40
C HIS A 73 18.29 -11.61 -14.52
N LYS A 74 19.31 -10.94 -15.10
CA LYS A 74 20.55 -10.56 -14.38
C LYS A 74 20.36 -9.69 -13.13
N GLU A 75 19.25 -8.97 -13.06
CA GLU A 75 18.87 -8.13 -11.93
C GLU A 75 17.85 -8.82 -11.00
N ALA A 76 17.54 -10.11 -11.24
CA ALA A 76 16.67 -10.87 -10.38
C ALA A 76 17.31 -11.07 -9.00
N TYR A 77 16.51 -10.95 -7.94
CA TYR A 77 16.97 -11.17 -6.57
C TYR A 77 15.87 -11.78 -5.69
N ILE A 78 16.31 -12.38 -4.62
CA ILE A 78 15.51 -12.74 -3.45
C ILE A 78 16.23 -12.08 -2.27
N THR A 79 15.49 -11.32 -1.45
CA THR A 79 16.04 -10.61 -0.30
C THR A 79 16.54 -11.61 0.74
N SER A 80 17.80 -11.47 1.15
CA SER A 80 18.44 -12.33 2.14
C SER A 80 18.02 -11.95 3.56
N MET A 81 18.23 -12.88 4.51
CA MET A 81 17.94 -12.61 5.94
C MET A 81 18.83 -11.50 6.51
N GLU A 82 20.06 -11.39 6.05
CA GLU A 82 20.98 -10.30 6.43
C GLU A 82 20.46 -8.93 5.97
N GLU A 83 19.93 -8.84 4.75
CA GLU A 83 19.30 -7.61 4.27
C GLU A 83 18.04 -7.26 5.07
N TYR A 84 17.21 -8.26 5.45
CA TYR A 84 16.07 -8.02 6.34
C TYR A 84 16.50 -7.45 7.67
N LYS A 85 17.55 -8.00 8.31
CA LYS A 85 18.07 -7.51 9.59
C LYS A 85 18.48 -6.03 9.51
N VAL A 86 19.31 -5.69 8.51
CA VAL A 86 19.77 -4.31 8.31
C VAL A 86 18.57 -3.35 8.14
N LYS A 87 17.61 -3.73 7.32
CA LYS A 87 16.42 -2.91 7.05
C LYS A 87 15.51 -2.76 8.27
N ILE A 88 15.34 -3.79 9.08
CA ILE A 88 14.54 -3.75 10.30
C ILE A 88 15.21 -2.87 11.36
N GLU A 89 16.50 -3.03 11.58
CA GLU A 89 17.25 -2.24 12.56
C GLU A 89 17.26 -0.76 12.19
N GLU A 90 17.37 -0.46 10.92
CA GLU A 90 17.26 0.90 10.42
C GLU A 90 15.85 1.47 10.61
N MET A 91 14.80 0.71 10.29
CA MET A 91 13.41 1.10 10.52
C MET A 91 13.15 1.41 12.01
N PHE A 92 13.64 0.58 12.93
CA PHE A 92 13.49 0.82 14.37
C PHE A 92 14.18 2.11 14.82
N ARG A 93 15.36 2.44 14.24
CA ARG A 93 16.03 3.73 14.51
C ARG A 93 15.19 4.94 14.10
N TYR A 94 14.33 4.78 13.10
CA TYR A 94 13.35 5.79 12.69
C TYR A 94 12.01 5.70 13.45
N GLY A 95 11.92 4.84 14.49
CA GLY A 95 10.68 4.64 15.27
C GLY A 95 9.56 3.92 14.53
N GLY A 96 9.85 3.33 13.37
CA GLY A 96 8.94 2.40 12.70
C GLY A 96 8.85 1.08 13.45
N ASP A 97 7.80 0.32 13.22
CA ASP A 97 7.58 -1.00 13.82
C ASP A 97 7.04 -2.02 12.81
N GLN A 98 6.85 -1.61 11.55
CA GLN A 98 6.22 -2.43 10.54
C GLN A 98 7.05 -2.55 9.28
N LEU A 99 7.12 -3.79 8.76
CA LEU A 99 7.53 -4.05 7.39
C LEU A 99 6.31 -4.19 6.49
N LEU A 100 6.31 -3.50 5.35
CA LEU A 100 5.45 -3.79 4.22
C LEU A 100 6.20 -4.77 3.31
N LEU A 101 5.86 -6.06 3.41
CA LEU A 101 6.51 -7.14 2.68
C LEU A 101 5.67 -7.53 1.46
N GLN A 102 6.03 -7.02 0.32
CA GLN A 102 5.41 -7.36 -0.96
C GLN A 102 6.48 -7.77 -1.95
N GLY A 103 6.13 -8.60 -2.93
CA GLY A 103 7.10 -9.05 -3.91
C GLY A 103 6.47 -9.51 -5.22
N GLY A 104 7.29 -10.07 -6.09
CA GLY A 104 6.84 -10.69 -7.32
C GLY A 104 6.24 -12.08 -7.07
N HIS A 105 5.39 -12.53 -7.99
CA HIS A 105 4.92 -13.92 -8.05
C HIS A 105 6.06 -14.80 -8.56
N HIS A 106 6.93 -15.22 -7.67
CA HIS A 106 8.04 -16.10 -8.00
C HIS A 106 7.52 -17.51 -8.28
N PRO A 107 7.93 -18.20 -9.34
CA PRO A 107 7.38 -19.50 -9.70
C PRO A 107 7.70 -20.63 -8.72
N GLU A 108 8.72 -20.47 -7.87
CA GLU A 108 9.24 -21.51 -6.96
C GLU A 108 9.11 -21.16 -5.48
N LEU A 109 8.78 -19.90 -5.11
CA LEU A 109 8.67 -19.50 -3.72
C LEU A 109 7.25 -19.77 -3.22
N GLY A 110 7.03 -20.95 -2.68
CA GLY A 110 5.78 -21.42 -2.12
C GLY A 110 5.59 -21.08 -0.64
N LEU A 111 4.63 -21.71 0.01
CA LEU A 111 4.23 -21.46 1.39
C LEU A 111 5.39 -21.66 2.39
N SER A 112 6.19 -22.69 2.22
CA SER A 112 7.32 -23.01 3.09
C SER A 112 8.37 -21.88 3.15
N PHE A 113 8.59 -21.19 2.04
CA PHE A 113 9.48 -20.04 1.99
C PHE A 113 8.97 -18.89 2.87
N TYR A 114 7.71 -18.49 2.73
CA TYR A 114 7.15 -17.37 3.48
C TYR A 114 6.97 -17.69 4.96
N THR A 115 6.52 -18.89 5.31
CA THR A 115 6.38 -19.31 6.71
C THR A 115 7.73 -19.36 7.43
N LYS A 116 8.79 -19.80 6.75
CA LYS A 116 10.16 -19.76 7.28
C LYS A 116 10.60 -18.32 7.55
N ILE A 117 10.50 -17.42 6.57
CA ILE A 117 10.91 -16.01 6.76
C ILE A 117 10.13 -15.37 7.90
N PHE A 118 8.80 -15.50 7.93
CA PHE A 118 7.98 -14.88 8.98
C PHE A 118 8.36 -15.39 10.37
N SER A 119 8.53 -16.71 10.53
CA SER A 119 8.95 -17.30 11.80
C SER A 119 10.34 -16.85 12.23
N GLU A 120 11.30 -16.76 11.30
CA GLU A 120 12.65 -16.28 11.58
C GLU A 120 12.66 -14.80 11.98
N LEU A 121 11.92 -13.95 11.25
CA LEU A 121 11.79 -12.53 11.57
C LEU A 121 11.13 -12.32 12.94
N LYS A 122 10.06 -13.05 13.24
CA LYS A 122 9.39 -12.98 14.56
C LYS A 122 10.27 -13.49 15.69
N LYS A 123 11.10 -14.49 15.43
CA LYS A 123 12.08 -14.99 16.43
C LYS A 123 13.16 -13.97 16.72
N LEU A 124 13.69 -13.30 15.70
CA LEU A 124 14.76 -12.30 15.84
C LEU A 124 14.23 -10.96 16.37
N TYR A 125 13.05 -10.55 15.93
CA TYR A 125 12.43 -9.26 16.21
C TYR A 125 10.94 -9.45 16.58
N PRO A 126 10.63 -9.94 17.81
CA PRO A 126 9.23 -10.23 18.19
C PRO A 126 8.28 -9.04 18.07
N GLN A 127 8.81 -7.82 18.20
CA GLN A 127 8.03 -6.57 18.12
C GLN A 127 7.71 -6.15 16.67
N VAL A 128 8.44 -6.64 15.65
CA VAL A 128 8.19 -6.25 14.25
C VAL A 128 6.80 -6.69 13.80
N LYS A 129 6.09 -5.82 13.11
CA LYS A 129 4.81 -6.11 12.50
C LYS A 129 5.00 -6.47 11.04
N LEU A 130 4.44 -7.61 10.63
CA LEU A 130 4.49 -8.08 9.26
C LEU A 130 3.16 -7.76 8.57
N HIS A 131 3.14 -6.69 7.79
CA HIS A 131 2.08 -6.33 6.84
C HIS A 131 2.51 -6.88 5.48
N ALA A 132 2.10 -8.11 5.16
CA ALA A 132 2.80 -8.87 4.15
C ALA A 132 1.87 -9.51 3.13
N LEU A 133 2.43 -9.72 1.94
CA LEU A 133 1.77 -10.28 0.78
C LEU A 133 0.57 -9.43 0.35
N GLY A 134 -0.16 -9.91 -0.60
CA GLY A 134 -1.45 -9.36 -1.03
C GLY A 134 -2.31 -10.49 -1.54
N PRO A 135 -3.60 -10.30 -1.79
CA PRO A 135 -4.44 -11.36 -2.33
C PRO A 135 -3.90 -12.03 -3.59
N PRO A 136 -3.28 -11.33 -4.56
CA PRO A 136 -2.68 -12.02 -5.72
C PRO A 136 -1.52 -12.93 -5.36
N GLU A 137 -0.70 -12.56 -4.36
CA GLU A 137 0.40 -13.40 -3.88
C GLU A 137 -0.13 -14.62 -3.12
N VAL A 138 -1.14 -14.43 -2.25
CA VAL A 138 -1.82 -15.55 -1.56
C VAL A 138 -2.45 -16.50 -2.58
N ALA A 139 -3.18 -15.98 -3.58
CA ALA A 139 -3.76 -16.79 -4.63
C ALA A 139 -2.70 -17.53 -5.47
N HIS A 140 -1.54 -16.92 -5.69
CA HIS A 140 -0.41 -17.57 -6.35
C HIS A 140 0.14 -18.73 -5.52
N ILE A 141 0.39 -18.54 -4.23
CA ILE A 141 0.85 -19.59 -3.30
C ILE A 141 -0.18 -20.72 -3.23
N THR A 142 -1.47 -20.40 -3.13
CA THR A 142 -2.57 -21.37 -3.15
C THR A 142 -2.50 -22.30 -4.37
N LYS A 143 -2.23 -21.73 -5.54
CA LYS A 143 -2.07 -22.50 -6.79
C LYS A 143 -0.81 -23.36 -6.80
N LEU A 144 0.31 -22.84 -6.30
CA LEU A 144 1.57 -23.60 -6.23
C LEU A 144 1.45 -24.81 -5.31
N GLU A 145 0.76 -24.66 -4.17
CA GLU A 145 0.66 -25.70 -3.14
C GLU A 145 -0.56 -26.63 -3.34
N GLY A 146 -1.52 -26.26 -4.20
CA GLY A 146 -2.79 -27.00 -4.31
C GLY A 146 -3.67 -26.92 -3.04
N MET A 147 -3.53 -25.86 -2.25
CA MET A 147 -4.24 -25.63 -0.99
C MET A 147 -5.38 -24.62 -1.19
N THR A 148 -6.24 -24.50 -0.18
CA THR A 148 -7.26 -23.43 -0.10
C THR A 148 -6.66 -22.12 0.41
N HIS A 149 -7.31 -20.98 0.11
CA HIS A 149 -6.91 -19.67 0.65
C HIS A 149 -6.86 -19.66 2.18
N THR A 150 -7.83 -20.34 2.81
CA THR A 150 -7.92 -20.43 4.29
C THR A 150 -6.74 -21.19 4.88
N GLU A 151 -6.33 -22.30 4.29
CA GLU A 151 -5.17 -23.07 4.75
C GLU A 151 -3.87 -22.30 4.61
N VAL A 152 -3.64 -21.65 3.46
CA VAL A 152 -2.47 -20.80 3.22
C VAL A 152 -2.44 -19.64 4.23
N LEU A 153 -3.54 -18.89 4.35
CA LEU A 153 -3.61 -17.75 5.28
C LEU A 153 -3.46 -18.16 6.75
N LYS A 154 -4.00 -19.33 7.13
CA LYS A 154 -3.82 -19.86 8.49
C LYS A 154 -2.35 -20.16 8.76
N ALA A 155 -1.66 -20.85 7.86
CA ALA A 155 -0.24 -21.17 8.01
C ALA A 155 0.63 -19.90 8.08
N LEU A 156 0.35 -18.89 7.24
CA LEU A 156 1.04 -17.60 7.27
C LEU A 156 0.80 -16.87 8.60
N LYS A 157 -0.44 -16.85 9.10
CA LYS A 157 -0.80 -16.25 10.39
C LYS A 157 -0.09 -16.95 11.54
N ASP A 158 -0.11 -18.28 11.56
CA ASP A 158 0.55 -19.09 12.60
C ASP A 158 2.08 -18.87 12.58
N SER A 159 2.65 -18.48 11.44
CA SER A 159 4.06 -18.16 11.26
C SER A 159 4.43 -16.71 11.55
N GLY A 160 3.45 -15.83 11.84
CA GLY A 160 3.70 -14.46 12.25
C GLY A 160 3.17 -13.35 11.36
N LEU A 161 2.35 -13.64 10.34
CA LEU A 161 1.63 -12.61 9.57
C LEU A 161 0.70 -11.83 10.51
N ASP A 162 0.90 -10.52 10.65
CA ASP A 162 0.04 -9.66 11.47
C ASP A 162 -1.17 -9.11 10.68
N THR A 163 -0.94 -8.65 9.45
CA THR A 163 -1.98 -8.03 8.62
C THR A 163 -1.72 -8.26 7.13
N LEU A 164 -2.77 -8.23 6.31
CA LEU A 164 -2.69 -8.44 4.87
C LEU A 164 -3.03 -7.14 4.12
N PRO A 165 -2.11 -6.57 3.31
CA PRO A 165 -2.40 -5.40 2.47
C PRO A 165 -3.40 -5.73 1.36
N GLY A 166 -4.20 -4.74 0.98
CA GLY A 166 -5.13 -4.82 -0.15
C GLY A 166 -4.48 -4.71 -1.53
N ALA A 167 -3.19 -5.01 -1.62
CA ALA A 167 -2.41 -4.88 -2.84
C ALA A 167 -3.00 -5.68 -4.01
N GLY A 168 -2.75 -5.20 -5.21
CA GLY A 168 -3.13 -5.89 -6.44
C GLY A 168 -4.62 -5.92 -6.74
N ALA A 169 -5.45 -5.11 -6.05
CA ALA A 169 -6.86 -4.93 -6.40
C ALA A 169 -6.99 -4.21 -7.75
N GLU A 170 -6.21 -3.19 -7.96
CA GLU A 170 -6.28 -2.24 -9.08
C GLU A 170 -7.75 -1.77 -9.28
N ILE A 171 -8.45 -2.35 -10.25
CA ILE A 171 -9.91 -2.35 -10.38
C ILE A 171 -10.38 -3.82 -10.40
N LEU A 172 -11.41 -4.16 -9.63
CA LEU A 172 -11.89 -5.54 -9.47
C LEU A 172 -12.77 -6.02 -10.64
N SER A 173 -12.80 -5.28 -11.75
CA SER A 173 -13.39 -5.72 -13.01
C SER A 173 -12.44 -6.67 -13.75
N ASP A 174 -12.91 -7.87 -14.09
CA ASP A 174 -12.10 -8.84 -14.82
C ASP A 174 -11.76 -8.38 -16.24
N ARG A 175 -12.58 -7.50 -16.86
CA ARG A 175 -12.25 -6.84 -18.11
C ARG A 175 -10.95 -6.04 -17.96
N VAL A 176 -10.88 -5.19 -16.96
CA VAL A 176 -9.71 -4.36 -16.65
C VAL A 176 -8.50 -5.25 -16.31
N ARG A 177 -8.68 -6.20 -15.40
CA ARG A 177 -7.60 -7.08 -14.91
C ARG A 177 -6.95 -7.87 -16.05
N ARG A 178 -7.73 -8.45 -16.96
CA ARG A 178 -7.20 -9.15 -18.14
C ARG A 178 -6.37 -8.26 -19.05
N MET A 179 -6.66 -6.96 -19.11
CA MET A 179 -5.91 -6.02 -19.96
C MET A 179 -4.61 -5.53 -19.31
N ILE A 180 -4.62 -5.26 -17.99
CA ILE A 180 -3.47 -4.62 -17.32
C ILE A 180 -2.60 -5.58 -16.51
N SER A 181 -3.16 -6.70 -16.03
CA SER A 181 -2.50 -7.63 -15.10
C SER A 181 -2.98 -9.08 -15.26
N LYS A 182 -2.96 -9.58 -16.50
CA LYS A 182 -3.52 -10.89 -16.87
C LYS A 182 -3.00 -12.07 -16.03
N GLY A 183 -1.77 -11.99 -15.52
CA GLY A 183 -1.16 -13.04 -14.68
C GLY A 183 -1.56 -12.98 -13.19
N LYS A 184 -2.33 -11.97 -12.76
CA LYS A 184 -2.89 -11.91 -11.40
C LYS A 184 -4.22 -12.67 -11.30
N CYS A 185 -4.65 -12.93 -10.07
CA CYS A 185 -5.96 -13.51 -9.77
C CYS A 185 -7.12 -12.66 -10.32
N THR A 186 -8.29 -13.26 -10.51
CA THR A 186 -9.52 -12.56 -10.88
C THR A 186 -9.98 -11.62 -9.77
N GLY A 187 -10.90 -10.68 -10.09
CA GLY A 187 -11.51 -9.82 -9.08
C GLY A 187 -12.26 -10.63 -8.01
N ARG A 188 -12.97 -11.66 -8.42
CA ARG A 188 -13.65 -12.59 -7.49
C ARG A 188 -12.66 -13.30 -6.56
N GLU A 189 -11.60 -13.87 -7.11
CA GLU A 189 -10.58 -14.57 -6.32
C GLU A 189 -9.87 -13.63 -5.32
N TRP A 190 -9.63 -12.37 -5.71
CA TRP A 190 -9.11 -11.34 -4.79
C TRP A 190 -10.05 -11.13 -3.60
N LEU A 191 -11.36 -11.00 -3.86
CA LEU A 191 -12.38 -10.83 -2.82
C LEU A 191 -12.50 -12.09 -1.93
N ASP A 192 -12.39 -13.29 -2.52
CA ASP A 192 -12.46 -14.55 -1.78
C ASP A 192 -11.26 -14.73 -0.83
N VAL A 193 -10.05 -14.30 -1.23
CA VAL A 193 -8.90 -14.21 -0.31
C VAL A 193 -9.18 -13.28 0.87
N MET A 194 -9.77 -12.10 0.60
CA MET A 194 -10.13 -11.16 1.68
C MET A 194 -11.20 -11.71 2.61
N ARG A 195 -12.22 -12.40 2.08
CA ARG A 195 -13.22 -13.10 2.91
C ARG A 195 -12.55 -14.13 3.83
N ALA A 196 -11.66 -14.97 3.27
CA ALA A 196 -10.92 -15.95 4.06
C ALA A 196 -10.04 -15.28 5.14
N ALA A 197 -9.39 -14.18 4.84
CA ALA A 197 -8.61 -13.40 5.80
C ALA A 197 -9.50 -12.87 6.94
N HIS A 198 -10.68 -12.31 6.61
CA HIS A 198 -11.62 -11.81 7.61
C HIS A 198 -12.18 -12.92 8.50
N GLN A 199 -12.48 -14.10 7.94
CA GLN A 199 -12.91 -15.28 8.73
C GLN A 199 -11.84 -15.73 9.73
N LEU A 200 -10.57 -15.61 9.37
CA LEU A 200 -9.42 -15.89 10.24
C LEU A 200 -9.07 -14.73 11.18
N ASN A 201 -9.87 -13.65 11.21
CA ASN A 201 -9.56 -12.42 11.96
C ASN A 201 -8.17 -11.84 11.62
N ILE A 202 -7.79 -11.92 10.35
CA ILE A 202 -6.63 -11.20 9.82
C ILE A 202 -7.13 -9.82 9.37
N THR A 203 -6.56 -8.79 9.94
CA THR A 203 -6.87 -7.41 9.55
C THR A 203 -6.31 -7.09 8.17
N THR A 204 -7.08 -6.39 7.35
CA THR A 204 -6.71 -6.08 5.97
C THR A 204 -6.86 -4.59 5.65
N SER A 205 -6.38 -4.18 4.48
CA SER A 205 -6.75 -2.92 3.85
C SER A 205 -7.40 -3.15 2.49
N ALA A 206 -8.09 -2.14 1.98
CA ALA A 206 -8.67 -2.14 0.64
C ALA A 206 -8.01 -1.06 -0.21
N THR A 207 -7.80 -1.33 -1.50
CA THR A 207 -7.10 -0.41 -2.40
C THR A 207 -7.79 -0.28 -3.74
N MET A 208 -7.55 0.84 -4.43
CA MET A 208 -7.98 1.06 -5.81
C MET A 208 -6.91 1.86 -6.57
N MET A 209 -6.48 1.37 -7.73
CA MET A 209 -5.70 2.15 -8.69
C MET A 209 -6.61 2.54 -9.86
N PHE A 210 -6.79 3.83 -10.11
CA PHE A 210 -7.73 4.33 -11.12
C PHE A 210 -7.09 5.35 -12.06
N GLY A 211 -7.82 5.72 -13.12
CA GLY A 211 -7.36 6.69 -14.12
C GLY A 211 -6.58 6.07 -15.27
N HIS A 212 -6.81 4.79 -15.60
CA HIS A 212 -6.17 4.10 -16.72
C HIS A 212 -7.17 3.71 -17.83
N ILE A 213 -7.83 2.54 -17.74
CA ILE A 213 -8.73 2.00 -18.78
C ILE A 213 -10.14 1.67 -18.28
N GLU A 214 -10.31 1.76 -16.98
CA GLU A 214 -11.59 1.49 -16.34
C GLU A 214 -12.64 2.55 -16.71
N THR A 215 -13.89 2.17 -16.63
CA THR A 215 -15.02 3.08 -16.69
C THR A 215 -15.37 3.61 -15.30
N LEU A 216 -16.13 4.69 -15.23
CA LEU A 216 -16.63 5.22 -13.96
C LEU A 216 -17.53 4.19 -13.25
N GLN A 217 -18.34 3.44 -14.00
CA GLN A 217 -19.15 2.35 -13.48
C GLN A 217 -18.27 1.31 -12.77
N GLU A 218 -17.18 0.87 -13.39
CA GLU A 218 -16.25 -0.11 -12.79
C GLU A 218 -15.56 0.41 -11.51
N ARG A 219 -15.34 1.73 -11.39
CA ARG A 219 -14.85 2.33 -10.13
C ARG A 219 -15.89 2.20 -9.01
N PHE A 220 -17.16 2.51 -9.28
CA PHE A 220 -18.21 2.41 -8.27
C PHE A 220 -18.60 0.97 -7.95
N GLU A 221 -18.62 0.07 -8.93
CA GLU A 221 -18.77 -1.37 -8.70
C GLU A 221 -17.67 -1.90 -7.78
N HIS A 222 -16.42 -1.46 -7.97
CA HIS A 222 -15.30 -1.80 -7.10
C HIS A 222 -15.56 -1.38 -5.64
N LEU A 223 -16.01 -0.15 -5.40
CA LEU A 223 -16.35 0.32 -4.05
C LEU A 223 -17.49 -0.49 -3.44
N VAL A 224 -18.53 -0.80 -4.20
CA VAL A 224 -19.66 -1.62 -3.73
C VAL A 224 -19.21 -3.03 -3.38
N MET A 225 -18.36 -3.67 -4.19
CA MET A 225 -17.81 -5.01 -3.88
C MET A 225 -16.98 -5.01 -2.58
N LEU A 226 -16.15 -4.00 -2.35
CA LEU A 226 -15.40 -3.86 -1.10
C LEU A 226 -16.30 -3.70 0.11
N ARG A 227 -17.30 -2.81 0.00
CA ARG A 227 -18.30 -2.55 1.03
C ARG A 227 -19.08 -3.81 1.39
N GLN A 228 -19.42 -4.62 0.39
CA GLN A 228 -20.12 -5.90 0.58
C GLN A 228 -19.25 -6.87 1.38
N VAL A 229 -18.01 -7.12 0.97
CA VAL A 229 -17.09 -8.00 1.72
C VAL A 229 -16.87 -7.50 3.15
N GLN A 230 -16.79 -6.19 3.36
CA GLN A 230 -16.72 -5.61 4.70
C GLN A 230 -17.99 -5.89 5.53
N SER A 231 -19.15 -5.92 4.90
CA SER A 231 -20.42 -6.25 5.59
C SER A 231 -20.57 -7.74 5.91
N GLU A 232 -19.94 -8.61 5.15
CA GLU A 232 -19.95 -10.07 5.31
C GLU A 232 -19.01 -10.58 6.43
N LYS A 233 -18.08 -9.76 6.90
CA LYS A 233 -17.09 -10.16 7.88
C LYS A 233 -17.73 -10.59 9.21
N PRO A 234 -17.11 -11.52 9.97
CA PRO A 234 -17.54 -11.84 11.34
C PRO A 234 -17.57 -10.57 12.23
N ALA A 235 -18.49 -10.51 13.18
CA ALA A 235 -18.65 -9.35 14.06
C ALA A 235 -17.38 -9.00 14.85
N HIS A 236 -16.59 -9.99 15.25
CA HIS A 236 -15.34 -9.82 15.98
C HIS A 236 -14.17 -9.42 15.08
N ALA A 237 -14.27 -9.60 13.77
CA ALA A 237 -13.20 -9.29 12.84
C ALA A 237 -13.22 -7.78 12.46
N LYS A 238 -12.04 -7.18 12.34
CA LYS A 238 -11.92 -5.79 11.90
C LYS A 238 -12.18 -5.63 10.40
N GLY A 239 -11.78 -6.63 9.60
CA GLY A 239 -11.89 -6.60 8.15
C GLY A 239 -10.97 -5.55 7.53
N PHE A 240 -11.49 -4.78 6.57
CA PHE A 240 -10.79 -3.64 5.98
C PHE A 240 -10.71 -2.49 6.99
N LEU A 241 -9.51 -2.18 7.48
CA LEU A 241 -9.29 -1.04 8.38
C LEU A 241 -9.26 0.29 7.63
N ALA A 242 -8.77 0.27 6.39
CA ALA A 242 -8.60 1.46 5.57
C ALA A 242 -8.90 1.17 4.11
N PHE A 243 -9.32 2.22 3.41
CA PHE A 243 -9.36 2.27 1.96
C PHE A 243 -8.35 3.30 1.44
N ILE A 244 -7.59 2.89 0.42
CA ILE A 244 -6.52 3.68 -0.18
C ILE A 244 -6.72 3.68 -1.69
N ALA A 245 -7.02 4.84 -2.26
CA ALA A 245 -7.09 5.02 -3.70
C ALA A 245 -5.93 5.89 -4.19
N TRP A 246 -5.40 5.56 -5.36
CA TRP A 246 -4.37 6.36 -6.01
C TRP A 246 -4.53 6.38 -7.53
N PRO A 247 -4.19 7.50 -8.19
CA PRO A 247 -4.17 7.57 -9.64
C PRO A 247 -3.02 6.76 -10.23
N PHE A 248 -3.29 6.11 -11.35
CA PHE A 248 -2.29 5.38 -12.13
C PHE A 248 -1.10 6.29 -12.49
N GLN A 249 0.11 5.82 -12.23
CA GLN A 249 1.35 6.46 -12.67
C GLN A 249 1.82 5.79 -13.96
N ASP A 250 2.05 6.57 -15.02
CA ASP A 250 2.22 6.02 -16.37
C ASP A 250 3.66 6.04 -16.90
N GLU A 251 4.59 6.72 -16.23
CA GLU A 251 5.96 6.86 -16.72
C GLU A 251 6.66 5.51 -16.82
N ASN A 252 7.35 5.30 -17.93
CA ASN A 252 8.12 4.10 -18.25
C ASN A 252 7.30 2.79 -18.26
N THR A 253 5.98 2.82 -18.05
CA THR A 253 5.15 1.60 -18.03
C THR A 253 4.86 1.07 -19.44
N ILE A 254 4.72 -0.25 -19.57
CA ILE A 254 4.26 -0.87 -20.82
C ILE A 254 2.85 -0.39 -21.15
N LEU A 255 2.03 -0.13 -20.14
CA LEU A 255 0.65 0.32 -20.30
C LEU A 255 0.57 1.68 -21.01
N LYS A 256 1.53 2.57 -20.78
CA LYS A 256 1.65 3.87 -21.49
C LYS A 256 1.77 3.72 -23.01
N ARG A 257 2.31 2.60 -23.49
CA ARG A 257 2.48 2.33 -24.92
C ARG A 257 1.15 2.01 -25.62
N VAL A 258 0.10 1.68 -24.85
CA VAL A 258 -1.23 1.43 -25.40
C VAL A 258 -1.87 2.78 -25.75
N LYS A 259 -2.32 2.93 -27.02
CA LYS A 259 -2.92 4.18 -27.51
C LYS A 259 -4.10 4.63 -26.65
N GLY A 260 -4.07 5.87 -26.22
CA GLY A 260 -5.13 6.49 -25.42
C GLY A 260 -5.02 6.28 -23.91
N ILE A 261 -4.07 5.46 -23.44
CA ILE A 261 -3.84 5.27 -22.00
C ILE A 261 -2.79 6.25 -21.53
N ARG A 262 -3.17 7.09 -20.60
CA ARG A 262 -2.35 8.09 -19.90
C ARG A 262 -2.95 8.30 -18.52
N ASN A 263 -2.11 8.68 -17.56
CA ASN A 263 -2.64 9.27 -16.34
C ASN A 263 -3.30 10.62 -16.67
N LYS A 264 -4.60 10.67 -16.52
CA LYS A 264 -5.42 11.87 -16.79
C LYS A 264 -6.14 12.38 -15.55
N VAL A 265 -5.89 11.74 -14.40
CA VAL A 265 -6.56 12.11 -13.15
C VAL A 265 -6.04 13.47 -12.71
N THR A 266 -6.95 14.44 -12.62
CA THR A 266 -6.67 15.76 -12.05
C THR A 266 -6.75 15.72 -10.53
N SER A 267 -6.18 16.74 -9.87
CA SER A 267 -6.35 16.91 -8.42
C SER A 267 -7.83 17.01 -8.03
N GLU A 268 -8.65 17.68 -8.82
CA GLU A 268 -10.09 17.77 -8.60
C GLU A 268 -10.76 16.38 -8.64
N GLU A 269 -10.45 15.57 -9.65
CA GLU A 269 -11.00 14.22 -9.77
C GLU A 269 -10.57 13.32 -8.60
N PHE A 270 -9.32 13.43 -8.17
CA PHE A 270 -8.83 12.69 -7.00
C PHE A 270 -9.57 13.10 -5.71
N ILE A 271 -9.75 14.41 -5.48
CA ILE A 271 -10.48 14.91 -4.32
C ILE A 271 -11.95 14.47 -4.38
N ARG A 272 -12.59 14.54 -5.54
CA ARG A 272 -13.95 14.06 -5.78
C ARG A 272 -14.09 12.56 -5.47
N MET A 273 -13.16 11.74 -5.96
CA MET A 273 -13.14 10.31 -5.66
C MET A 273 -12.87 10.02 -4.18
N THR A 274 -12.06 10.80 -3.51
CA THR A 274 -11.83 10.68 -2.05
C THR A 274 -13.14 10.94 -1.27
N ALA A 275 -13.85 12.02 -1.60
CA ALA A 275 -15.12 12.35 -0.98
C ALA A 275 -16.18 11.28 -1.23
N LEU A 276 -16.32 10.84 -2.48
CA LEU A 276 -17.26 9.77 -2.85
C LEU A 276 -16.89 8.43 -2.21
N SER A 277 -15.60 8.12 -2.07
CA SER A 277 -15.17 6.92 -1.35
C SER A 277 -15.61 6.94 0.11
N ARG A 278 -15.53 8.10 0.79
CA ARG A 278 -16.04 8.26 2.16
C ARG A 278 -17.56 8.02 2.23
N ILE A 279 -18.29 8.53 1.27
CA ILE A 279 -19.75 8.40 1.21
C ILE A 279 -20.18 6.98 0.87
N MET A 280 -19.49 6.34 -0.10
CA MET A 280 -19.81 5.00 -0.59
C MET A 280 -19.36 3.86 0.34
N LEU A 281 -18.36 4.10 1.21
CA LEU A 281 -17.75 3.12 2.10
C LEU A 281 -17.99 3.44 3.59
N PRO A 282 -19.24 3.61 4.05
CA PRO A 282 -19.49 4.03 5.44
C PRO A 282 -19.08 2.98 6.48
N ASN A 283 -18.85 1.73 6.08
CA ASN A 283 -18.38 0.64 6.92
C ASN A 283 -16.85 0.43 6.90
N ILE A 284 -16.10 1.24 6.15
CA ILE A 284 -14.63 1.31 6.20
C ILE A 284 -14.23 2.65 6.80
N LYS A 285 -13.74 2.62 8.04
CA LYS A 285 -13.60 3.83 8.86
C LYS A 285 -12.50 4.80 8.42
N ASN A 286 -11.41 4.27 7.81
CA ASN A 286 -10.28 5.11 7.46
C ASN A 286 -10.14 5.24 5.94
N ILE A 287 -9.98 6.47 5.48
CA ILE A 287 -9.65 6.79 4.08
C ILE A 287 -8.30 7.50 4.10
N GLN A 288 -7.36 6.99 3.31
CA GLN A 288 -6.01 7.55 3.23
C GLN A 288 -5.89 8.54 2.07
N ALA A 289 -5.24 9.67 2.32
CA ALA A 289 -4.79 10.59 1.28
C ALA A 289 -3.47 10.08 0.68
N SER A 290 -3.47 9.76 -0.63
CA SER A 290 -2.32 9.11 -1.28
C SER A 290 -1.29 10.13 -1.77
N TRP A 291 -0.67 10.87 -0.86
CA TRP A 291 0.29 11.94 -1.14
C TRP A 291 1.42 11.52 -2.09
N LEU A 292 1.85 10.27 -2.04
CA LEU A 292 2.94 9.74 -2.88
C LEU A 292 2.66 9.93 -4.38
N THR A 293 1.41 9.79 -4.80
CA THR A 293 0.99 9.87 -6.21
C THR A 293 0.40 11.22 -6.60
N VAL A 294 -0.19 11.94 -5.66
CA VAL A 294 -0.91 13.20 -5.95
C VAL A 294 -0.19 14.46 -5.45
N GLY A 295 0.88 14.28 -4.68
CA GLY A 295 1.65 15.36 -4.07
C GLY A 295 1.01 15.95 -2.81
N LYS A 296 1.81 16.77 -2.11
CA LYS A 296 1.48 17.38 -0.82
C LYS A 296 0.16 18.14 -0.85
N GLN A 297 0.02 19.09 -1.78
CA GLN A 297 -1.12 20.01 -1.81
C GLN A 297 -2.45 19.30 -2.05
N THR A 298 -2.49 18.39 -3.02
CA THR A 298 -3.72 17.61 -3.31
C THR A 298 -4.08 16.71 -2.13
N ALA A 299 -3.09 16.10 -1.47
CA ALA A 299 -3.31 15.27 -0.30
C ALA A 299 -3.82 16.09 0.91
N GLN A 300 -3.30 17.31 1.12
CA GLN A 300 -3.81 18.24 2.13
C GLN A 300 -5.29 18.58 1.91
N VAL A 301 -5.68 18.88 0.68
CA VAL A 301 -7.10 19.15 0.35
C VAL A 301 -7.97 17.90 0.55
N ALA A 302 -7.44 16.70 0.25
CA ALA A 302 -8.16 15.45 0.45
C ALA A 302 -8.51 15.18 1.93
N LEU A 303 -7.74 15.72 2.89
CA LEU A 303 -8.09 15.67 4.33
C LEU A 303 -9.40 16.38 4.63
N HIS A 304 -9.68 17.49 3.91
CA HIS A 304 -10.95 18.21 4.01
C HIS A 304 -12.07 17.58 3.16
N ALA A 305 -11.74 16.56 2.37
CA ALA A 305 -12.66 15.79 1.54
C ALA A 305 -12.95 14.38 2.10
N GLY A 306 -12.82 14.20 3.42
CA GLY A 306 -13.18 12.96 4.08
C GLY A 306 -12.04 11.99 4.34
N ALA A 307 -10.81 12.23 3.89
CA ALA A 307 -9.65 11.46 4.33
C ALA A 307 -9.31 11.81 5.80
N ASN A 308 -8.82 10.82 6.55
CA ASN A 308 -8.43 10.98 7.96
C ASN A 308 -7.04 10.41 8.28
N ASP A 309 -6.35 9.96 7.25
CA ASP A 309 -5.02 9.35 7.35
C ASP A 309 -4.13 9.86 6.22
N PHE A 310 -2.93 10.29 6.55
CA PHE A 310 -1.97 10.76 5.55
C PHE A 310 -1.07 9.65 5.02
N GLY A 311 -1.18 8.44 5.58
CA GLY A 311 -0.41 7.26 5.19
C GLY A 311 0.96 7.20 5.86
N SER A 312 1.89 6.51 5.21
CA SER A 312 3.24 6.28 5.69
C SER A 312 4.26 7.17 5.00
N ILE A 313 5.39 7.42 5.66
CA ILE A 313 6.58 7.97 5.00
C ILE A 313 7.19 7.00 3.99
N MET A 314 6.83 5.72 4.02
CA MET A 314 7.22 4.66 3.09
C MET A 314 8.72 4.60 2.84
N ILE A 315 9.49 4.21 3.86
CA ILE A 315 10.94 4.04 3.72
C ILE A 315 11.21 3.02 2.60
N GLU A 316 12.04 3.39 1.62
CA GLU A 316 12.43 2.55 0.48
C GLU A 316 11.25 2.18 -0.47
N GLU A 317 10.36 3.11 -0.77
CA GLU A 317 9.37 2.90 -1.83
C GLU A 317 10.09 2.85 -3.19
N ASN A 318 9.93 1.75 -3.93
CA ASN A 318 10.63 1.49 -5.18
C ASN A 318 9.73 0.90 -6.28
N VAL A 319 8.42 0.97 -6.14
CA VAL A 319 7.45 0.46 -7.11
C VAL A 319 6.76 1.61 -7.85
N VAL A 320 6.19 2.57 -7.11
CA VAL A 320 5.43 3.70 -7.69
C VAL A 320 6.38 4.83 -8.09
N SER A 321 7.48 5.02 -7.35
CA SER A 321 8.49 6.04 -7.67
C SER A 321 9.14 5.81 -9.03
N VAL A 322 9.41 4.56 -9.42
CA VAL A 322 9.95 4.22 -10.75
C VAL A 322 8.93 4.37 -11.88
N ALA A 323 7.66 4.56 -11.55
CA ALA A 323 6.58 4.86 -12.49
C ALA A 323 6.25 6.36 -12.56
N GLY A 324 7.06 7.22 -11.95
CA GLY A 324 6.97 8.68 -12.09
C GLY A 324 6.40 9.44 -10.90
N ALA A 325 6.24 8.82 -9.72
CA ALA A 325 5.85 9.53 -8.50
C ALA A 325 7.09 10.09 -7.78
N PRO A 326 7.38 11.40 -7.86
CA PRO A 326 8.62 11.97 -7.34
C PRO A 326 8.54 12.38 -5.87
N HIS A 327 7.37 12.26 -5.26
CA HIS A 327 7.10 12.82 -3.93
C HIS A 327 7.71 11.96 -2.83
N ARG A 328 8.29 12.61 -1.82
CA ARG A 328 8.87 11.98 -0.63
C ARG A 328 8.60 12.83 0.60
N PHE A 329 8.43 12.17 1.74
CA PHE A 329 8.35 12.84 3.03
C PHE A 329 9.34 12.25 4.04
N THR A 330 9.90 13.13 4.87
CA THR A 330 10.49 12.76 6.14
C THR A 330 9.41 12.71 7.21
N SER A 331 9.71 12.15 8.39
CA SER A 331 8.78 12.17 9.53
C SER A 331 8.36 13.59 9.90
N GLN A 332 9.27 14.56 9.87
CA GLN A 332 8.94 15.96 10.12
C GLN A 332 8.09 16.53 8.99
N GLY A 333 8.48 16.27 7.74
CA GLY A 333 7.77 16.80 6.57
C GLY A 333 6.31 16.35 6.47
N ILE A 334 6.00 15.08 6.85
CA ILE A 334 4.61 14.59 6.85
C ILE A 334 3.80 15.26 7.97
N GLN A 335 4.39 15.48 9.15
CA GLN A 335 3.77 16.19 10.25
C GLN A 335 3.50 17.65 9.90
N ASP A 336 4.44 18.33 9.28
CA ASP A 336 4.29 19.73 8.85
C ASP A 336 3.22 19.85 7.77
N ALA A 337 3.17 18.90 6.82
CA ALA A 337 2.10 18.89 5.83
C ALA A 337 0.70 18.75 6.46
N ILE A 338 0.57 17.93 7.51
CA ILE A 338 -0.68 17.77 8.25
C ILE A 338 -1.02 19.05 9.02
N ARG A 339 -0.05 19.68 9.72
CA ARG A 339 -0.26 20.96 10.45
C ARG A 339 -0.63 22.11 9.52
N GLU A 340 0.03 22.23 8.38
CA GLU A 340 -0.30 23.24 7.35
C GLU A 340 -1.72 23.08 6.80
N ALA A 341 -2.26 21.86 6.80
CA ALA A 341 -3.65 21.60 6.43
C ALA A 341 -4.64 21.90 7.58
N GLY A 342 -4.17 22.35 8.75
CA GLY A 342 -5.01 22.71 9.90
C GLY A 342 -5.37 21.54 10.82
N PHE A 343 -4.61 20.44 10.80
CA PHE A 343 -4.83 19.25 11.61
C PHE A 343 -3.66 18.98 12.57
N ILE A 344 -3.90 18.19 13.61
CA ILE A 344 -2.86 17.68 14.49
C ILE A 344 -2.35 16.34 13.96
N PRO A 345 -1.03 16.18 13.69
CA PRO A 345 -0.47 14.92 13.28
C PRO A 345 -0.42 13.91 14.44
N GLN A 346 -0.98 12.73 14.24
CA GLN A 346 -0.97 11.65 15.20
C GLN A 346 -0.30 10.40 14.63
N LEU A 347 0.84 9.98 15.19
CA LEU A 347 1.48 8.73 14.81
C LEU A 347 0.58 7.54 15.21
N ARG A 348 0.48 6.54 14.33
CA ARG A 348 -0.32 5.33 14.55
C ARG A 348 0.41 4.03 14.20
N SER A 349 -0.10 2.93 14.74
CA SER A 349 0.22 1.56 14.27
C SER A 349 -0.64 1.18 13.04
N GLN A 350 -0.36 0.02 12.43
CA GLN A 350 -1.21 -0.55 11.37
C GLN A 350 -2.64 -0.85 11.84
N GLN A 351 -2.83 -1.11 13.13
CA GLN A 351 -4.13 -1.34 13.73
C GLN A 351 -4.90 -0.05 14.05
N TYR A 352 -4.38 1.11 13.63
CA TYR A 352 -4.90 2.46 13.91
C TYR A 352 -4.93 2.81 15.40
N GLN A 353 -4.05 2.20 16.19
CA GLN A 353 -3.81 2.60 17.57
C GLN A 353 -2.83 3.76 17.60
N PHE A 354 -3.11 4.78 18.39
CA PHE A 354 -2.24 5.93 18.56
C PHE A 354 -0.92 5.51 19.21
N ARG A 355 0.15 6.14 18.76
CA ARG A 355 1.51 5.96 19.28
C ARG A 355 2.12 7.31 19.57
N GLU A 356 3.02 7.33 20.54
CA GLU A 356 3.88 8.48 20.80
C GLU A 356 4.99 8.57 19.74
N ILE A 357 5.39 9.79 19.42
CA ILE A 357 6.53 10.02 18.54
C ILE A 357 7.79 9.90 19.40
N PRO A 358 8.74 9.00 19.10
CA PRO A 358 9.95 8.87 19.87
C PRO A 358 10.79 10.14 19.87
N GLU A 359 11.22 10.63 21.04
CA GLU A 359 11.99 11.87 21.23
C GLU A 359 13.29 11.95 20.38
N MET A 360 13.90 10.80 20.09
CA MET A 360 15.12 10.75 19.27
C MET A 360 14.92 11.10 17.79
N MET A 361 13.69 11.22 17.31
CA MET A 361 13.39 11.47 15.91
C MET A 361 13.53 12.94 15.49
N GLU A 362 13.44 13.87 16.40
CA GLU A 362 13.45 15.30 16.06
C GLU A 362 14.81 15.76 15.48
N GLN A 363 15.92 15.10 15.84
CA GLN A 363 17.27 15.54 15.43
C GLN A 363 17.93 14.73 14.30
N GLN A 364 17.51 13.49 14.03
CA GLN A 364 18.24 12.61 13.07
C GLN A 364 17.77 12.72 11.61
N VAL A 365 16.60 13.25 11.37
CA VAL A 365 15.99 13.28 10.02
C VAL A 365 16.69 14.27 9.06
N ILE A 366 17.37 15.28 9.59
CA ILE A 366 18.11 16.30 8.78
C ILE A 366 19.31 15.66 8.06
N ASN A 367 19.92 14.63 8.62
CA ASN A 367 21.13 14.01 8.08
C ASN A 367 20.88 12.95 6.97
N TYR A 368 19.65 12.46 6.79
CA TYR A 368 19.42 11.28 5.95
C TYR A 368 19.31 11.56 4.45
N CYS A 369 18.84 12.73 4.03
CA CYS A 369 18.87 13.11 2.61
C CYS A 369 20.31 13.19 2.05
N VAL A 370 21.28 13.47 2.92
CA VAL A 370 22.71 13.52 2.55
C VAL A 370 23.34 12.11 2.54
N TYR A 371 22.81 11.17 3.36
CA TYR A 371 23.36 9.81 3.47
C TYR A 371 22.86 8.85 2.38
N GLU A 372 21.63 8.98 1.89
CA GLU A 372 21.10 8.10 0.81
C GLU A 372 21.85 8.31 -0.51
N GLU A 373 22.22 9.53 -0.86
CA GLU A 373 23.08 9.79 -2.03
C GLU A 373 24.46 9.15 -1.85
N ASN A 374 25.06 9.26 -0.67
CA ASN A 374 26.36 8.69 -0.35
C ASN A 374 26.32 7.16 -0.19
N PHE A 375 25.24 6.59 0.34
CA PHE A 375 25.11 5.13 0.52
C PHE A 375 24.86 4.41 -0.82
N ASN A 376 24.09 4.98 -1.71
CA ASN A 376 23.91 4.45 -3.06
C ASN A 376 25.21 4.58 -3.89
N LEU A 377 25.99 5.63 -3.69
CA LEU A 377 27.35 5.76 -4.22
C LEU A 377 28.30 4.72 -3.62
N PHE A 378 28.22 4.46 -2.31
CA PHE A 378 29.03 3.46 -1.62
C PHE A 378 28.68 2.04 -2.06
N LEU A 379 27.41 1.69 -2.17
CA LEU A 379 26.97 0.38 -2.69
C LEU A 379 27.36 0.18 -4.15
N THR A 380 27.31 1.24 -4.95
CA THR A 380 27.75 1.21 -6.35
C THR A 380 29.27 1.04 -6.44
N ALA A 381 30.02 1.74 -5.61
CA ALA A 381 31.48 1.62 -5.51
C ALA A 381 31.90 0.23 -4.96
N PHE A 382 31.20 -0.30 -3.97
CA PHE A 382 31.45 -1.63 -3.39
C PHE A 382 31.14 -2.75 -4.40
N ARG A 383 30.07 -2.61 -5.19
CA ARG A 383 29.78 -3.53 -6.31
C ARG A 383 30.81 -3.45 -7.44
N TYR A 384 31.37 -2.28 -7.68
CA TYR A 384 32.44 -2.07 -8.67
C TYR A 384 33.77 -2.65 -8.17
N ALA A 385 34.14 -2.45 -6.91
CA ALA A 385 35.36 -2.99 -6.30
C ALA A 385 35.36 -4.52 -6.26
N ASN A 386 34.24 -5.16 -5.94
CA ASN A 386 34.12 -6.63 -5.96
C ASN A 386 34.12 -7.23 -7.38
N ARG A 387 33.77 -6.46 -8.43
CA ARG A 387 33.91 -6.90 -9.83
C ARG A 387 35.36 -6.81 -10.34
N SER A 388 36.15 -5.88 -9.81
CA SER A 388 37.55 -5.74 -10.19
C SER A 388 38.48 -6.78 -9.54
N MET A 389 38.09 -7.35 -8.40
CA MET A 389 38.85 -8.42 -7.73
C MET A 389 38.53 -9.83 -8.26
N GLY A 390 37.45 -10.00 -9.04
CA GLY A 390 37.07 -11.28 -9.64
C GLY A 390 37.76 -11.60 -10.99
N ASN A 391 38.55 -10.69 -11.55
CA ASN A 391 39.15 -10.83 -12.89
C ASN A 391 40.69 -10.96 -12.90
N THR A 392 41.32 -11.30 -11.77
CA THR A 392 42.75 -11.58 -11.72
C THR A 392 43.04 -13.02 -11.28
N GLN A 393 42.52 -14.01 -12.00
CA GLN A 393 43.04 -15.38 -12.00
C GLN A 393 42.67 -16.08 -13.32
N SER A 394 43.39 -15.76 -14.37
CA SER A 394 43.74 -16.74 -15.43
C SER A 394 44.79 -16.14 -16.36
N CYS A 395 46.03 -16.20 -15.95
CA CYS A 395 47.21 -16.22 -16.85
C CYS A 395 48.28 -16.99 -16.12
N ARG A 396 48.24 -18.33 -16.30
CA ARG A 396 49.39 -19.23 -16.52
C ARG A 396 48.88 -20.59 -16.88
#